data_d258a2ae623e8588b5fdcd937940a445
#
_entry.id   d258a2ae623e8588b5fdcd937940a445
#
_cell.length_a   1.000
_cell.length_b   1.000
_cell.length_c   1.000
_cell.angle_alpha   90.00
_cell.angle_beta   90.00
_cell.angle_gamma   90.00
#
_symmetry.space_group_name_H-M   'P 1'
#
loop_
_entity.id
_entity.type
_entity.pdbx_description
1 polymer ?
#
loop_
_entity_poly.entity_id
_entity_poly.type
_entity_poly.pdbx_seq_one_letter_code
_entity_poly.pdbx_strand_id
1 'polypeptide(L)'
;VVKTVRTLGLFGLGAFGRLIVKHLSPYFDIYAHDPSPEAKRYARRHNVTRVDLPTAAACDIVVLATPIRSLKALAEAIAPHVKPYGLVADVGSVKMKPAKWLVDALPSTVSILCTHPLFGPQSARKGIHDLEIVVCPVRIRHVDTIVKFFANTLDLKVSLATPEQHDKALAAVQGLTHLIAKVLSGLEPLPTVHTTRSYDLMMQGVGLVSGDSDELFLSIERDNPFAAEVRKRFFSEIDALRNRLEAHDSGK
;
A
#
# COMPACT_ATOMS: atom_id res chain seq x y z
N VAL A 1 32.03 -12.63 -14.23
CA VAL A 1 30.77 -12.02 -14.64
C VAL A 1 30.52 -10.88 -13.68
N VAL A 2 30.65 -9.62 -14.12
CA VAL A 2 30.28 -8.45 -13.32
C VAL A 2 28.78 -8.51 -13.13
N LYS A 3 28.34 -8.74 -11.90
CA LYS A 3 26.92 -8.73 -11.53
C LYS A 3 26.46 -7.27 -11.66
N THR A 4 25.81 -6.93 -12.77
CA THR A 4 25.24 -5.59 -12.96
C THR A 4 24.11 -5.42 -11.93
N VAL A 5 24.40 -4.67 -10.88
CA VAL A 5 23.37 -4.33 -9.86
C VAL A 5 22.37 -3.43 -10.57
N ARG A 6 21.09 -3.80 -10.52
CA ARG A 6 20.02 -2.99 -11.10
C ARG A 6 19.76 -1.76 -10.25
N THR A 7 19.51 -0.64 -10.90
CA THR A 7 19.14 0.61 -10.24
C THR A 7 17.65 0.64 -9.95
N LEU A 8 17.30 1.15 -8.75
CA LEU A 8 15.92 1.33 -8.31
C LEU A 8 15.67 2.80 -7.98
N GLY A 9 14.82 3.45 -8.75
CA GLY A 9 14.31 4.79 -8.46
C GLY A 9 13.10 4.69 -7.51
N LEU A 10 13.22 5.29 -6.33
CA LEU A 10 12.16 5.28 -5.33
C LEU A 10 11.54 6.67 -5.19
N PHE A 11 10.26 6.78 -5.47
CA PHE A 11 9.49 7.99 -5.25
C PHE A 11 8.70 7.90 -3.94
N GLY A 12 9.07 8.73 -2.98
CA GLY A 12 8.53 8.75 -1.62
C GLY A 12 9.40 8.03 -0.59
N LEU A 13 9.89 8.78 0.40
CA LEU A 13 10.62 8.29 1.60
C LEU A 13 9.78 8.44 2.88
N GLY A 14 8.46 8.32 2.73
CA GLY A 14 7.53 8.18 3.85
C GLY A 14 7.72 6.86 4.60
N ALA A 15 6.78 6.50 5.46
CA ALA A 15 6.87 5.31 6.29
C ALA A 15 7.10 4.02 5.46
N PHE A 16 6.34 3.83 4.37
CA PHE A 16 6.50 2.66 3.51
C PHE A 16 7.75 2.72 2.62
N GLY A 17 8.10 3.89 2.06
CA GLY A 17 9.34 4.06 1.30
C GLY A 17 10.59 3.71 2.11
N ARG A 18 10.62 4.02 3.40
CA ARG A 18 11.69 3.62 4.31
C ARG A 18 11.74 2.11 4.53
N LEU A 19 10.58 1.44 4.54
CA LEU A 19 10.51 -0.02 4.62
C LEU A 19 11.09 -0.64 3.33
N ILE A 20 10.79 -0.07 2.15
CA ILE A 20 11.40 -0.46 0.87
C ILE A 20 12.91 -0.33 0.94
N VAL A 21 13.45 0.81 1.37
CA VAL A 21 14.91 1.00 1.52
C VAL A 21 15.50 -0.07 2.42
N LYS A 22 14.91 -0.33 3.57
CA LYS A 22 15.40 -1.34 4.53
C LYS A 22 15.54 -2.73 3.92
N HIS A 23 14.57 -3.15 3.11
CA HIS A 23 14.51 -4.53 2.61
C HIS A 23 15.07 -4.70 1.20
N LEU A 24 15.13 -3.64 0.38
CA LEU A 24 15.62 -3.75 -1.00
C LEU A 24 17.05 -3.25 -1.22
N SER A 25 17.64 -2.46 -0.31
CA SER A 25 19.02 -2.00 -0.44
C SER A 25 20.08 -3.12 -0.54
N PRO A 26 19.90 -4.34 -0.03
CA PRO A 26 20.85 -5.44 -0.29
C PRO A 26 20.86 -5.93 -1.74
N TYR A 27 19.86 -5.59 -2.54
CA TYR A 27 19.66 -6.13 -3.89
C TYR A 27 19.73 -5.09 -4.99
N PHE A 28 19.55 -3.80 -4.66
CA PHE A 28 19.48 -2.70 -5.63
C PHE A 28 20.25 -1.47 -5.14
N ASP A 29 20.84 -0.74 -6.10
CA ASP A 29 21.29 0.64 -5.86
C ASP A 29 20.07 1.56 -5.89
N ILE A 30 19.70 2.13 -4.72
CA ILE A 30 18.46 2.91 -4.55
C ILE A 30 18.76 4.40 -4.71
N TYR A 31 18.07 5.02 -5.68
CA TYR A 31 18.04 6.45 -5.94
C TYR A 31 16.68 7.01 -5.56
N ALA A 32 16.62 7.77 -4.47
CA ALA A 32 15.35 8.21 -3.92
C ALA A 32 15.04 9.66 -4.27
N HIS A 33 13.81 9.90 -4.71
CA HIS A 33 13.25 11.24 -4.91
C HIS A 33 12.11 11.49 -3.90
N ASP A 34 12.31 12.46 -3.04
CA ASP A 34 11.29 12.97 -2.11
C ASP A 34 11.67 14.40 -1.72
N PRO A 35 10.81 15.41 -1.97
CA PRO A 35 11.14 16.81 -1.71
C PRO A 35 11.09 17.18 -0.21
N SER A 36 10.52 16.32 0.66
CA SER A 36 10.29 16.68 2.06
C SER A 36 11.59 16.84 2.88
N PRO A 37 11.61 17.74 3.86
CA PRO A 37 12.73 17.88 4.80
C PRO A 37 12.99 16.62 5.62
N GLU A 38 11.93 15.88 5.95
CA GLU A 38 11.99 14.61 6.68
C GLU A 38 12.75 13.54 5.89
N ALA A 39 12.48 13.44 4.60
CA ALA A 39 13.19 12.55 3.69
C ALA A 39 14.68 12.90 3.59
N LYS A 40 15.03 14.20 3.56
CA LYS A 40 16.40 14.65 3.58
C LYS A 40 17.14 14.21 4.84
N ARG A 41 16.52 14.33 6.01
CA ARG A 41 17.10 13.86 7.28
C ARG A 41 17.27 12.36 7.32
N TYR A 42 16.27 11.60 6.85
CA TYR A 42 16.33 10.14 6.78
C TYR A 42 17.44 9.67 5.85
N ALA A 43 17.50 10.18 4.63
CA ALA A 43 18.48 9.78 3.62
C ALA A 43 19.93 9.97 4.11
N ARG A 44 20.23 11.10 4.77
CA ARG A 44 21.56 11.36 5.38
C ARG A 44 21.92 10.35 6.47
N ARG A 45 20.95 9.89 7.28
CA ARG A 45 21.21 8.94 8.38
C ARG A 45 21.37 7.50 7.90
N HIS A 46 20.76 7.15 6.79
CA HIS A 46 20.69 5.77 6.28
C HIS A 46 21.47 5.57 4.97
N ASN A 47 22.31 6.55 4.60
CA ASN A 47 23.16 6.51 3.41
C ASN A 47 22.38 6.23 2.11
N VAL A 48 21.18 6.81 1.98
CA VAL A 48 20.35 6.71 0.78
C VAL A 48 20.72 7.84 -0.18
N THR A 49 21.02 7.51 -1.44
CA THR A 49 21.33 8.49 -2.48
C THR A 49 20.05 9.21 -2.89
N ARG A 50 19.95 10.51 -2.55
CA ARG A 50 18.86 11.37 -3.03
C ARG A 50 19.23 12.01 -4.36
N VAL A 51 18.25 12.00 -5.25
CA VAL A 51 18.38 12.53 -6.61
C VAL A 51 17.18 13.38 -7.00
N ASP A 52 17.26 14.07 -8.13
CA ASP A 52 16.13 14.74 -8.75
C ASP A 52 15.15 13.73 -9.40
N LEU A 53 14.00 14.22 -9.82
CA LEU A 53 12.96 13.40 -10.44
C LEU A 53 13.46 12.70 -11.72
N PRO A 54 14.10 13.38 -12.69
CA PRO A 54 14.60 12.73 -13.90
C PRO A 54 15.57 11.58 -13.62
N THR A 55 16.49 11.76 -12.70
CA THR A 55 17.49 10.74 -12.33
C THR A 55 16.84 9.51 -11.70
N ALA A 56 15.87 9.70 -10.77
CA ALA A 56 15.14 8.59 -10.17
C ALA A 56 14.27 7.86 -11.21
N ALA A 57 13.62 8.59 -12.12
CA ALA A 57 12.79 8.01 -13.17
C ALA A 57 13.59 7.23 -14.22
N ALA A 58 14.88 7.58 -14.44
CA ALA A 58 15.76 6.90 -15.37
C ALA A 58 16.39 5.61 -14.82
N CYS A 59 15.97 5.10 -13.67
CA CYS A 59 16.41 3.81 -13.13
C CYS A 59 15.79 2.63 -13.89
N ASP A 60 16.36 1.43 -13.72
CA ASP A 60 15.87 0.21 -14.38
C ASP A 60 14.51 -0.23 -13.85
N ILE A 61 14.30 0.01 -12.55
CA ILE A 61 13.04 -0.20 -11.84
C ILE A 61 12.67 1.10 -11.15
N VAL A 62 11.42 1.53 -11.30
CA VAL A 62 10.86 2.71 -10.63
C VAL A 62 9.74 2.26 -9.72
N VAL A 63 9.82 2.61 -8.44
CA VAL A 63 8.79 2.28 -7.43
C VAL A 63 8.14 3.57 -6.92
N LEU A 64 6.82 3.62 -7.05
CA LEU A 64 5.99 4.76 -6.63
C LEU A 64 5.38 4.45 -5.26
N ALA A 65 5.99 5.00 -4.21
CA ALA A 65 5.57 4.87 -2.81
C ALA A 65 5.03 6.22 -2.26
N THR A 66 4.32 6.95 -3.11
CA THR A 66 3.68 8.23 -2.79
C THR A 66 2.19 8.05 -2.53
N PRO A 67 1.52 9.00 -1.85
CA PRO A 67 0.08 8.98 -1.70
C PRO A 67 -0.65 8.89 -3.05
N ILE A 68 -1.77 8.16 -3.06
CA ILE A 68 -2.56 7.91 -4.28
C ILE A 68 -2.96 9.20 -5.02
N ARG A 69 -3.30 10.26 -4.28
CA ARG A 69 -3.70 11.55 -4.85
C ARG A 69 -2.63 12.21 -5.72
N SER A 70 -1.35 11.95 -5.45
CA SER A 70 -0.23 12.50 -6.22
C SER A 70 0.24 11.58 -7.35
N LEU A 71 -0.23 10.33 -7.39
CA LEU A 71 0.30 9.31 -8.28
C LEU A 71 0.03 9.63 -9.76
N LYS A 72 -1.14 10.18 -10.10
CA LYS A 72 -1.46 10.56 -11.48
C LYS A 72 -0.48 11.61 -12.01
N ALA A 73 -0.33 12.72 -11.29
CA ALA A 73 0.60 13.78 -11.68
C ALA A 73 2.06 13.31 -11.70
N LEU A 74 2.43 12.43 -10.75
CA LEU A 74 3.76 11.84 -10.75
C LEU A 74 3.98 10.93 -11.96
N ALA A 75 3.02 10.09 -12.35
CA ALA A 75 3.11 9.25 -13.54
C ALA A 75 3.34 10.09 -14.80
N GLU A 76 2.61 11.19 -14.96
CA GLU A 76 2.78 12.15 -16.06
C GLU A 76 4.18 12.81 -16.03
N ALA A 77 4.65 13.20 -14.84
CA ALA A 77 5.94 13.87 -14.69
C ALA A 77 7.14 12.94 -14.96
N ILE A 78 7.06 11.66 -14.60
CA ILE A 78 8.16 10.70 -14.84
C ILE A 78 8.15 10.16 -16.28
N ALA A 79 7.04 10.18 -16.98
CA ALA A 79 6.87 9.57 -18.30
C ALA A 79 7.96 9.92 -19.32
N PRO A 80 8.43 11.19 -19.44
CA PRO A 80 9.50 11.55 -20.37
C PRO A 80 10.88 10.98 -20.00
N HIS A 81 11.07 10.50 -18.76
CA HIS A 81 12.36 10.13 -18.20
C HIS A 81 12.53 8.63 -17.98
N VAL A 82 11.42 7.86 -18.00
CA VAL A 82 11.51 6.40 -17.79
C VAL A 82 12.23 5.71 -18.96
N LYS A 83 13.10 4.76 -18.62
CA LYS A 83 13.83 3.99 -19.62
C LYS A 83 12.87 3.17 -20.51
N PRO A 84 13.10 3.10 -21.81
CA PRO A 84 12.47 2.06 -22.63
C PRO A 84 12.74 0.67 -22.03
N TYR A 85 11.69 -0.15 -21.96
CA TYR A 85 11.72 -1.49 -21.35
C TYR A 85 12.01 -1.53 -19.84
N GLY A 86 12.04 -0.37 -19.16
CA GLY A 86 12.06 -0.28 -17.69
C GLY A 86 10.77 -0.79 -17.07
N LEU A 87 10.81 -0.97 -15.76
CA LEU A 87 9.65 -1.37 -14.96
C LEU A 87 9.21 -0.22 -14.06
N VAL A 88 7.93 0.14 -14.12
CA VAL A 88 7.30 1.05 -13.14
C VAL A 88 6.32 0.25 -12.30
N ALA A 89 6.48 0.30 -10.99
CA ALA A 89 5.61 -0.36 -10.02
C ALA A 89 5.03 0.64 -9.01
N ASP A 90 3.76 0.49 -8.64
CA ASP A 90 3.17 1.16 -7.48
C ASP A 90 3.01 0.20 -6.30
N VAL A 91 2.91 0.76 -5.09
CA VAL A 91 2.73 -0.01 -3.83
C VAL A 91 1.51 0.48 -3.03
N GLY A 92 0.60 1.21 -3.65
CA GLY A 92 -0.57 1.78 -3.00
C GLY A 92 -1.62 0.76 -2.57
N SER A 93 -2.60 1.19 -1.79
CA SER A 93 -3.67 0.32 -1.24
C SER A 93 -4.82 0.06 -2.20
N VAL A 94 -4.92 0.77 -3.32
CA VAL A 94 -5.92 0.55 -4.38
C VAL A 94 -5.21 0.35 -5.70
N LYS A 95 -5.82 -0.40 -6.63
CA LYS A 95 -5.14 -0.85 -7.87
C LYS A 95 -5.77 -0.34 -9.15
N MET A 96 -7.09 -0.20 -9.23
CA MET A 96 -7.75 0.19 -10.48
C MET A 96 -7.35 1.58 -10.98
N LYS A 97 -7.38 2.59 -10.09
CA LYS A 97 -6.96 3.95 -10.45
C LYS A 97 -5.48 4.03 -10.82
N PRO A 98 -4.53 3.52 -10.00
CA PRO A 98 -3.12 3.47 -10.36
C PRO A 98 -2.85 2.78 -11.70
N ALA A 99 -3.42 1.60 -11.92
CA ALA A 99 -3.24 0.85 -13.16
C ALA A 99 -3.65 1.68 -14.38
N LYS A 100 -4.83 2.33 -14.31
CA LYS A 100 -5.30 3.19 -15.39
C LYS A 100 -4.36 4.38 -15.63
N TRP A 101 -3.99 5.12 -14.59
CA TRP A 101 -3.14 6.31 -14.71
C TRP A 101 -1.75 5.98 -15.25
N LEU A 102 -1.17 4.86 -14.84
CA LEU A 102 0.13 4.41 -15.34
C LEU A 102 0.05 3.99 -16.82
N VAL A 103 -1.04 3.31 -17.22
CA VAL A 103 -1.26 2.94 -18.63
C VAL A 103 -1.44 4.17 -19.50
N ASP A 104 -2.21 5.15 -19.03
CA ASP A 104 -2.52 6.38 -19.77
C ASP A 104 -1.28 7.28 -19.91
N ALA A 105 -0.41 7.34 -18.90
CA ALA A 105 0.74 8.26 -18.89
C ALA A 105 2.03 7.67 -19.50
N LEU A 106 2.31 6.38 -19.26
CA LEU A 106 3.62 5.81 -19.58
C LEU A 106 3.71 5.25 -21.01
N PRO A 107 4.87 5.42 -21.69
CA PRO A 107 5.10 4.84 -23.00
C PRO A 107 4.78 3.35 -23.08
N SER A 108 4.30 2.86 -24.22
CA SER A 108 3.90 1.46 -24.42
C SER A 108 5.04 0.45 -24.23
N THR A 109 6.29 0.89 -24.35
CA THR A 109 7.49 0.08 -24.14
C THR A 109 7.79 -0.19 -22.66
N VAL A 110 7.23 0.60 -21.72
CA VAL A 110 7.47 0.49 -20.29
C VAL A 110 6.60 -0.59 -19.68
N SER A 111 7.18 -1.48 -18.88
CA SER A 111 6.44 -2.48 -18.11
C SER A 111 5.75 -1.83 -16.91
N ILE A 112 4.51 -2.23 -16.62
CA ILE A 112 3.71 -1.72 -15.51
C ILE A 112 3.28 -2.88 -14.62
N LEU A 113 3.58 -2.75 -13.33
CA LEU A 113 3.19 -3.68 -12.29
C LEU A 113 2.54 -2.91 -11.14
N CYS A 114 1.30 -3.24 -10.82
CA CYS A 114 0.69 -2.75 -9.60
C CYS A 114 0.88 -3.77 -8.48
N THR A 115 1.30 -3.34 -7.29
CA THR A 115 1.47 -4.23 -6.14
C THR A 115 0.77 -3.64 -4.91
N HIS A 116 0.39 -4.49 -3.99
CA HIS A 116 -0.10 -4.08 -2.68
C HIS A 116 0.49 -5.01 -1.62
N PRO A 117 1.57 -4.61 -0.94
CA PRO A 117 1.99 -5.24 0.30
C PRO A 117 0.88 -5.10 1.35
N LEU A 118 0.30 -6.25 1.78
CA LEU A 118 -0.78 -6.24 2.78
C LEU A 118 -0.22 -6.05 4.20
N PHE A 119 0.83 -5.27 4.29
CA PHE A 119 1.50 -4.93 5.54
C PHE A 119 2.06 -3.50 5.50
N GLY A 120 2.11 -2.90 6.67
CA GLY A 120 2.72 -1.60 6.88
C GLY A 120 3.91 -1.67 7.85
N PRO A 121 4.51 -0.51 8.20
CA PRO A 121 5.63 -0.47 9.16
C PRO A 121 5.31 -1.09 10.51
N GLN A 122 4.05 -1.10 10.93
CA GLN A 122 3.63 -1.67 12.22
C GLN A 122 3.65 -3.20 12.19
N SER A 123 3.02 -3.81 11.18
CA SER A 123 3.00 -5.27 11.02
C SER A 123 4.37 -5.84 10.61
N ALA A 124 5.20 -5.04 9.92
CA ALA A 124 6.56 -5.40 9.51
C ALA A 124 7.66 -5.13 10.55
N ARG A 125 7.33 -4.80 11.80
CA ARG A 125 8.34 -4.50 12.84
C ARG A 125 9.33 -5.64 13.07
N LYS A 126 8.86 -6.90 13.01
CA LYS A 126 9.67 -8.12 13.19
C LYS A 126 10.30 -8.64 11.90
N GLY A 127 10.12 -7.94 10.78
CA GLY A 127 10.53 -8.36 9.43
C GLY A 127 9.33 -8.49 8.50
N ILE A 128 9.61 -8.86 7.24
CA ILE A 128 8.57 -9.05 6.22
C ILE A 128 8.35 -10.53 5.88
N HIS A 129 9.09 -11.45 6.48
CA HIS A 129 8.93 -12.89 6.32
C HIS A 129 7.48 -13.34 6.52
N ASP A 130 6.98 -14.18 5.65
CA ASP A 130 5.61 -14.72 5.69
C ASP A 130 4.48 -13.69 5.50
N LEU A 131 4.79 -12.39 5.34
CA LEU A 131 3.79 -11.39 5.04
C LEU A 131 3.34 -11.47 3.58
N GLU A 132 2.13 -11.02 3.30
CA GLU A 132 1.52 -11.16 1.98
C GLU A 132 1.70 -9.90 1.13
N ILE A 133 1.97 -10.13 -0.17
CA ILE A 133 1.93 -9.10 -1.21
C ILE A 133 1.01 -9.55 -2.35
N VAL A 134 0.05 -8.69 -2.70
CA VAL A 134 -0.74 -8.89 -3.93
C VAL A 134 0.00 -8.27 -5.10
N VAL A 135 0.12 -9.04 -6.17
CA VAL A 135 0.75 -8.63 -7.43
C VAL A 135 -0.33 -8.57 -8.52
N CYS A 136 -0.52 -7.41 -9.10
CA CYS A 136 -1.47 -7.14 -10.17
C CYS A 136 -0.71 -6.80 -11.46
N PRO A 137 -0.46 -7.77 -12.34
CA PRO A 137 0.19 -7.51 -13.63
C PRO A 137 -0.72 -6.64 -14.53
N VAL A 138 -0.18 -5.52 -15.05
CA VAL A 138 -0.93 -4.61 -15.93
C VAL A 138 -0.39 -4.65 -17.34
N ARG A 139 0.90 -4.39 -17.52
CA ARG A 139 1.62 -4.44 -18.79
C ARG A 139 3.02 -5.01 -18.53
N ILE A 140 3.14 -6.31 -18.42
CA ILE A 140 4.39 -6.98 -18.09
C ILE A 140 4.49 -8.37 -18.77
N ARG A 141 5.66 -8.73 -19.30
CA ARG A 141 5.88 -10.01 -19.98
C ARG A 141 6.39 -11.12 -19.03
N HIS A 142 7.22 -10.77 -18.05
CA HIS A 142 7.94 -11.73 -17.21
C HIS A 142 7.60 -11.54 -15.72
N VAL A 143 6.30 -11.62 -15.38
CA VAL A 143 5.84 -11.50 -14.00
C VAL A 143 6.43 -12.59 -13.09
N ASP A 144 6.66 -13.79 -13.61
CA ASP A 144 7.21 -14.92 -12.84
C ASP A 144 8.56 -14.63 -12.19
N THR A 145 9.40 -13.82 -12.84
CA THR A 145 10.70 -13.41 -12.28
C THR A 145 10.51 -12.55 -11.04
N ILE A 146 9.51 -11.67 -11.05
CA ILE A 146 9.21 -10.78 -9.91
C ILE A 146 8.54 -11.58 -8.80
N VAL A 147 7.60 -12.47 -9.14
CA VAL A 147 6.98 -13.38 -8.17
C VAL A 147 8.03 -14.22 -7.45
N LYS A 148 8.98 -14.80 -8.20
CA LYS A 148 10.10 -15.58 -7.62
C LYS A 148 11.01 -14.71 -6.74
N PHE A 149 11.27 -13.46 -7.11
CA PHE A 149 12.02 -12.52 -6.26
C PHE A 149 11.29 -12.25 -4.95
N PHE A 150 9.99 -11.94 -5.00
CA PHE A 150 9.21 -11.71 -3.79
C PHE A 150 9.11 -12.97 -2.91
N ALA A 151 8.83 -14.13 -3.50
CA ALA A 151 8.66 -15.36 -2.75
C ALA A 151 9.98 -15.93 -2.22
N ASN A 152 11.02 -16.04 -3.08
CA ASN A 152 12.22 -16.79 -2.74
C ASN A 152 13.33 -15.92 -2.14
N THR A 153 13.33 -14.60 -2.42
CA THR A 153 14.38 -13.69 -1.96
C THR A 153 13.92 -12.84 -0.78
N LEU A 154 12.66 -12.35 -0.83
CA LEU A 154 12.08 -11.57 0.26
C LEU A 154 11.23 -12.40 1.21
N ASP A 155 11.00 -13.70 0.88
CA ASP A 155 10.24 -14.65 1.68
C ASP A 155 8.81 -14.18 1.99
N LEU A 156 8.17 -13.58 0.97
CA LEU A 156 6.80 -13.11 1.02
C LEU A 156 5.83 -14.17 0.46
N LYS A 157 4.62 -14.21 1.00
CA LYS A 157 3.49 -14.87 0.35
C LYS A 157 3.01 -14.00 -0.81
N VAL A 158 2.97 -14.56 -2.01
CA VAL A 158 2.59 -13.82 -3.22
C VAL A 158 1.25 -14.33 -3.73
N SER A 159 0.27 -13.44 -3.84
CA SER A 159 -0.99 -13.69 -4.53
C SER A 159 -1.08 -12.86 -5.82
N LEU A 160 -1.63 -13.46 -6.87
CA LEU A 160 -1.86 -12.81 -8.15
C LEU A 160 -3.34 -12.45 -8.28
N ALA A 161 -3.61 -11.22 -8.72
CA ALA A 161 -4.97 -10.75 -8.97
C ALA A 161 -4.99 -9.74 -10.13
N THR A 162 -6.16 -9.52 -10.73
CA THR A 162 -6.36 -8.32 -11.54
C THR A 162 -6.58 -7.10 -10.62
N PRO A 163 -6.34 -5.86 -11.10
CA PRO A 163 -6.65 -4.66 -10.32
C PRO A 163 -8.10 -4.62 -9.80
N GLU A 164 -9.06 -5.10 -10.59
CA GLU A 164 -10.47 -5.18 -10.21
C GLU A 164 -10.73 -6.22 -9.12
N GLN A 165 -10.20 -7.44 -9.27
CA GLN A 165 -10.32 -8.49 -8.26
C GLN A 165 -9.73 -8.06 -6.92
N HIS A 166 -8.55 -7.40 -6.97
CA HIS A 166 -7.91 -6.81 -5.82
C HIS A 166 -8.82 -5.80 -5.12
N ASP A 167 -9.25 -4.75 -5.82
CA ASP A 167 -10.02 -3.66 -5.22
C ASP A 167 -11.38 -4.15 -4.70
N LYS A 168 -12.01 -5.10 -5.38
CA LYS A 168 -13.26 -5.72 -4.93
C LYS A 168 -13.08 -6.48 -3.61
N ALA A 169 -12.02 -7.26 -3.46
CA ALA A 169 -11.72 -7.98 -2.22
C ALA A 169 -11.35 -7.02 -1.08
N LEU A 170 -10.46 -6.06 -1.37
CA LEU A 170 -9.94 -5.13 -0.36
C LEU A 170 -10.98 -4.09 0.08
N ALA A 171 -12.03 -3.82 -0.70
CA ALA A 171 -13.16 -3.01 -0.27
C ALA A 171 -13.81 -3.57 1.02
N ALA A 172 -13.95 -4.89 1.13
CA ALA A 172 -14.46 -5.52 2.33
C ALA A 172 -13.36 -5.75 3.36
N VAL A 173 -12.24 -6.38 2.97
CA VAL A 173 -11.18 -6.78 3.91
C VAL A 173 -10.55 -5.54 4.57
N GLN A 174 -10.06 -4.61 3.79
CA GLN A 174 -9.36 -3.44 4.30
C GLN A 174 -10.33 -2.33 4.70
N GLY A 175 -11.38 -2.09 3.90
CA GLY A 175 -12.38 -1.05 4.18
C GLY A 175 -13.06 -1.28 5.54
N LEU A 176 -13.64 -2.46 5.79
CA LEU A 176 -14.30 -2.73 7.08
C LEU A 176 -13.31 -2.68 8.25
N THR A 177 -12.10 -3.20 8.09
CA THR A 177 -11.08 -3.15 9.15
C THR A 177 -10.81 -1.71 9.57
N HIS A 178 -10.62 -0.78 8.62
CA HIS A 178 -10.35 0.62 8.92
C HIS A 178 -11.58 1.35 9.47
N LEU A 179 -12.80 1.07 8.95
CA LEU A 179 -14.03 1.63 9.50
C LEU A 179 -14.23 1.22 10.96
N ILE A 180 -14.11 -0.06 11.28
CA ILE A 180 -14.24 -0.58 12.65
C ILE A 180 -13.18 0.04 13.56
N ALA A 181 -11.93 0.08 13.11
CA ALA A 181 -10.84 0.68 13.89
C ALA A 181 -11.09 2.17 14.18
N LYS A 182 -11.57 2.94 13.20
CA LYS A 182 -11.92 4.37 13.41
C LYS A 182 -13.05 4.54 14.41
N VAL A 183 -14.09 3.71 14.35
CA VAL A 183 -15.20 3.74 15.31
C VAL A 183 -14.72 3.40 16.71
N LEU A 184 -13.96 2.30 16.87
CA LEU A 184 -13.47 1.88 18.19
C LEU A 184 -12.49 2.88 18.80
N SER A 185 -11.62 3.49 17.99
CA SER A 185 -10.75 4.58 18.46
C SER A 185 -11.53 5.82 18.90
N GLY A 186 -12.71 6.06 18.32
CA GLY A 186 -13.59 7.15 18.74
C GLY A 186 -14.34 6.90 20.05
N LEU A 187 -14.37 5.64 20.52
CA LEU A 187 -14.99 5.25 21.79
C LEU A 187 -14.01 5.27 23.00
N GLU A 188 -12.75 5.64 22.77
CA GLU A 188 -11.75 5.69 23.84
C GLU A 188 -12.15 6.66 24.99
N PRO A 189 -11.84 6.37 26.27
CA PRO A 189 -11.03 5.25 26.74
C PRO A 189 -11.80 3.92 26.84
N LEU A 190 -11.25 2.86 26.26
CA LEU A 190 -11.79 1.51 26.33
C LEU A 190 -11.15 0.71 27.49
N PRO A 191 -11.88 -0.26 28.12
CA PRO A 191 -11.34 -1.07 29.20
C PRO A 191 -10.11 -1.88 28.78
N THR A 192 -9.12 -1.96 29.69
CA THR A 192 -7.90 -2.76 29.53
C THR A 192 -7.82 -3.90 30.56
N VAL A 193 -8.82 -4.01 31.44
CA VAL A 193 -8.94 -5.06 32.47
C VAL A 193 -10.31 -5.73 32.34
N HIS A 194 -10.43 -6.96 32.82
CA HIS A 194 -11.64 -7.79 32.71
C HIS A 194 -12.06 -8.02 31.25
N THR A 195 -11.08 -8.17 30.36
CA THR A 195 -11.29 -8.37 28.93
C THR A 195 -11.56 -9.85 28.61
N THR A 196 -12.18 -10.09 27.46
CA THR A 196 -12.33 -11.44 26.88
C THR A 196 -11.27 -11.66 25.79
N ARG A 197 -10.96 -12.93 25.49
CA ARG A 197 -10.03 -13.27 24.41
C ARG A 197 -10.44 -12.69 23.05
N SER A 198 -11.75 -12.69 22.74
CA SER A 198 -12.29 -12.11 21.49
C SER A 198 -12.10 -10.59 21.44
N TYR A 199 -12.31 -9.90 22.54
CA TYR A 199 -12.04 -8.47 22.65
C TYR A 199 -10.56 -8.16 22.44
N ASP A 200 -9.65 -8.90 23.08
CA ASP A 200 -8.21 -8.70 22.94
C ASP A 200 -7.73 -8.89 21.50
N LEU A 201 -8.25 -9.91 20.78
CA LEU A 201 -7.93 -10.13 19.37
C LEU A 201 -8.46 -9.00 18.49
N MET A 202 -9.66 -8.51 18.73
CA MET A 202 -10.22 -7.36 18.03
C MET A 202 -9.36 -6.11 18.24
N MET A 203 -8.99 -5.81 19.49
CA MET A 203 -8.15 -4.65 19.82
C MET A 203 -6.72 -4.78 19.29
N GLN A 204 -6.16 -5.98 19.21
CA GLN A 204 -4.90 -6.23 18.51
C GLN A 204 -5.01 -5.87 17.02
N GLY A 205 -6.09 -6.27 16.36
CA GLY A 205 -6.38 -5.90 14.96
C GLY A 205 -6.50 -4.38 14.77
N VAL A 206 -7.25 -3.71 15.65
CA VAL A 206 -7.37 -2.24 15.67
C VAL A 206 -5.99 -1.59 15.81
N GLY A 207 -5.15 -2.08 16.72
CA GLY A 207 -3.80 -1.57 16.95
C GLY A 207 -2.86 -1.67 15.74
N LEU A 208 -3.13 -2.57 14.79
CA LEU A 208 -2.33 -2.67 13.55
C LEU A 208 -2.60 -1.52 12.57
N VAL A 209 -3.78 -0.90 12.61
CA VAL A 209 -4.22 0.13 11.65
C VAL A 209 -4.50 1.50 12.29
N SER A 210 -4.58 1.58 13.63
CA SER A 210 -4.87 2.85 14.34
C SER A 210 -3.81 3.94 14.12
N GLY A 211 -2.58 3.56 13.78
CA GLY A 211 -1.49 4.48 13.44
C GLY A 211 -1.47 4.93 11.99
N ASP A 212 -2.39 4.46 11.16
CA ASP A 212 -2.49 4.84 9.76
C ASP A 212 -3.04 6.26 9.62
N SER A 213 -2.54 6.98 8.60
CA SER A 213 -2.94 8.37 8.38
C SER A 213 -4.39 8.47 7.89
N ASP A 214 -5.04 9.60 8.16
CA ASP A 214 -6.37 9.89 7.59
C ASP A 214 -6.35 9.91 6.05
N GLU A 215 -5.22 10.27 5.46
CA GLU A 215 -5.03 10.20 4.01
C GLU A 215 -5.12 8.76 3.48
N LEU A 216 -4.47 7.80 4.15
CA LEU A 216 -4.57 6.39 3.79
C LEU A 216 -6.00 5.86 3.98
N PHE A 217 -6.64 6.17 5.11
CA PHE A 217 -8.04 5.83 5.36
C PHE A 217 -8.97 6.36 4.25
N LEU A 218 -8.83 7.64 3.89
CA LEU A 218 -9.65 8.25 2.84
C LEU A 218 -9.35 7.64 1.46
N SER A 219 -8.11 7.26 1.19
CA SER A 219 -7.75 6.56 -0.04
C SER A 219 -8.44 5.19 -0.14
N ILE A 220 -8.41 4.39 0.92
CA ILE A 220 -9.10 3.09 0.99
C ILE A 220 -10.60 3.26 0.76
N GLU A 221 -11.22 4.24 1.41
CA GLU A 221 -12.66 4.43 1.41
C GLU A 221 -13.24 5.17 0.20
N ARG A 222 -12.44 6.02 -0.49
CA ARG A 222 -12.91 6.88 -1.58
C ARG A 222 -12.31 6.53 -2.93
N ASP A 223 -11.07 6.00 -2.94
CA ASP A 223 -10.38 5.70 -4.19
C ASP A 223 -10.63 4.28 -4.67
N ASN A 224 -11.01 3.36 -3.78
CA ASN A 224 -11.50 2.05 -4.16
C ASN A 224 -12.96 2.16 -4.66
N PRO A 225 -13.24 1.80 -5.92
CA PRO A 225 -14.58 1.98 -6.50
C PRO A 225 -15.66 1.10 -5.85
N PHE A 226 -15.28 0.03 -5.16
CA PHE A 226 -16.22 -0.89 -4.49
C PHE A 226 -16.47 -0.54 -3.01
N ALA A 227 -15.65 0.34 -2.40
CA ALA A 227 -15.75 0.64 -0.98
C ALA A 227 -17.09 1.31 -0.59
N ALA A 228 -17.64 2.16 -1.46
CA ALA A 228 -18.89 2.86 -1.18
C ALA A 228 -20.06 1.90 -0.93
N GLU A 229 -20.17 0.82 -1.70
CA GLU A 229 -21.25 -0.18 -1.55
C GLU A 229 -21.07 -1.00 -0.26
N VAL A 230 -19.83 -1.43 0.02
CA VAL A 230 -19.51 -2.17 1.27
C VAL A 230 -19.83 -1.31 2.49
N ARG A 231 -19.43 -0.05 2.48
CA ARG A 231 -19.67 0.92 3.56
C ARG A 231 -21.17 1.16 3.76
N LYS A 232 -21.94 1.33 2.67
CA LYS A 232 -23.40 1.50 2.72
C LYS A 232 -24.06 0.30 3.40
N ARG A 233 -23.72 -0.92 2.99
CA ARG A 233 -24.22 -2.15 3.60
C ARG A 233 -23.86 -2.24 5.08
N PHE A 234 -22.61 -1.94 5.43
CA PHE A 234 -22.14 -1.96 6.80
C PHE A 234 -22.96 -1.03 7.71
N PHE A 235 -23.19 0.22 7.28
CA PHE A 235 -24.01 1.15 8.07
C PHE A 235 -25.47 0.75 8.12
N SER A 236 -26.04 0.19 7.04
CA SER A 236 -27.41 -0.34 7.04
C SER A 236 -27.59 -1.47 8.07
N GLU A 237 -26.62 -2.37 8.21
CA GLU A 237 -26.66 -3.44 9.23
C GLU A 237 -26.52 -2.89 10.65
N ILE A 238 -25.71 -1.84 10.85
CA ILE A 238 -25.62 -1.15 12.14
C ILE A 238 -26.96 -0.51 12.51
N ASP A 239 -27.62 0.17 11.58
CA ASP A 239 -28.92 0.79 11.82
C ASP A 239 -30.03 -0.26 12.10
N ALA A 240 -30.01 -1.36 11.36
CA ALA A 240 -30.93 -2.47 11.61
C ALA A 240 -30.73 -3.09 13.01
N LEU A 241 -29.48 -3.25 13.43
CA LEU A 241 -29.14 -3.73 14.77
C LEU A 241 -29.59 -2.73 15.85
N ARG A 242 -29.36 -1.45 15.67
CA ARG A 242 -29.80 -0.38 16.56
C ARG A 242 -31.32 -0.45 16.77
N ASN A 243 -32.09 -0.43 15.68
CA ASN A 243 -33.55 -0.46 15.74
C ASN A 243 -34.07 -1.71 16.47
N ARG A 244 -33.42 -2.86 16.28
CA ARG A 244 -33.79 -4.11 16.96
C ARG A 244 -33.56 -4.03 18.48
N LEU A 245 -32.49 -3.41 18.93
CA LEU A 245 -32.19 -3.22 20.35
C LEU A 245 -33.18 -2.24 21.00
N GLU A 246 -33.42 -1.08 20.35
CA GLU A 246 -34.37 -0.06 20.85
C GLU A 246 -35.80 -0.57 20.93
N ALA A 247 -36.25 -1.41 19.99
CA ALA A 247 -37.55 -2.04 20.04
C ALA A 247 -37.71 -2.99 21.24
N HIS A 248 -36.65 -3.67 21.64
CA HIS A 248 -36.62 -4.52 22.83
C HIS A 248 -36.68 -3.72 24.14
N ASP A 249 -36.10 -2.53 24.18
CA ASP A 249 -36.11 -1.66 25.36
C ASP A 249 -37.44 -0.96 25.54
N SER A 250 -38.17 -0.69 24.46
CA SER A 250 -39.51 -0.05 24.47
C SER A 250 -40.66 -1.02 24.79
N GLY A 251 -40.42 -2.32 24.81
CA GLY A 251 -41.40 -3.38 25.13
C GLY A 251 -41.40 -3.82 26.60
N LYS A 252 -40.65 -3.14 27.46
CA LYS A 252 -40.67 -3.29 28.94
C LYS A 252 -41.37 -2.10 29.57
#